data_1f0fc33f0642dfd800bba83df9e7c6eb
#
_entry.id   1f0fc33f0642dfd800bba83df9e7c6eb
#
_cell.length_a   1.000
_cell.length_b   1.000
_cell.length_c   1.000
_cell.angle_alpha   90.00
_cell.angle_beta   90.00
_cell.angle_gamma   90.00
#
_symmetry.space_group_name_H-M   'P 1'
#
loop_
_entity.id
_entity.type
_entity.pdbx_description
1 polymer ?
#
loop_
_entity_poly.entity_id
_entity_poly.type
_entity_poly.pdbx_seq_one_letter_code
_entity_poly.pdbx_strand_id
1 'polypeptide(L)'
;MAAVKGYIEKIKYRNEDNGYTVLSISGLDDGEEYVLVGTFSYIAEGEMIEASGRMTEHPIYGEQMAVESYELKAPEDTVSMERYLGSGAIKGVGAALASRIVKKFKADTFRIMEEEPERLAEVKGISEKMAMSIGEQVEEKRDMRQAMMFLQNYGISINLAVKIYQEYGPAMYTILQNNPYKLADDIPGVGFKMADEIAAKIGIVADSDFRIKSGILYTLYQATANGHTYLPEDELADRAAKLLQVEISEIDKHLMDMQMDKRLVIRERK
;
A
#
# COMPACT_ATOMS: atom_id res chain seq x y z
N MET A 1 -7.48 1.04 24.04
CA MET A 1 -6.39 0.94 23.07
C MET A 1 -5.10 1.33 23.78
N ALA A 2 -4.07 0.50 23.66
CA ALA A 2 -2.74 0.86 24.11
C ALA A 2 -1.97 1.46 22.91
N ALA A 3 -1.05 2.37 23.20
CA ALA A 3 -0.14 2.91 22.19
C ALA A 3 1.30 2.75 22.69
N VAL A 4 2.19 2.38 21.81
CA VAL A 4 3.63 2.24 22.10
C VAL A 4 4.43 2.93 21.01
N LYS A 5 5.56 3.51 21.42
CA LYS A 5 6.52 4.15 20.53
C LYS A 5 7.91 3.62 20.82
N GLY A 6 8.61 3.20 19.79
CA GLY A 6 9.96 2.63 19.98
C GLY A 6 10.69 2.36 18.68
N TYR A 7 11.90 1.88 18.79
CA TYR A 7 12.70 1.42 17.65
C TYR A 7 12.56 -0.07 17.43
N ILE A 8 12.37 -0.49 16.19
CA ILE A 8 12.31 -1.90 15.81
C ILE A 8 13.70 -2.52 16.06
N GLU A 9 13.76 -3.39 17.06
CA GLU A 9 14.99 -4.08 17.44
C GLU A 9 15.23 -5.29 16.55
N LYS A 10 14.19 -6.10 16.37
CA LYS A 10 14.29 -7.35 15.64
C LYS A 10 12.96 -7.76 15.00
N ILE A 11 13.05 -8.22 13.77
CA ILE A 11 11.95 -8.91 13.09
C ILE A 11 12.10 -10.39 13.40
N LYS A 12 11.27 -10.90 14.35
CA LYS A 12 11.33 -12.30 14.83
C LYS A 12 10.74 -13.28 13.81
N TYR A 13 9.70 -12.84 13.07
CA TYR A 13 9.04 -13.63 12.03
C TYR A 13 8.36 -12.71 11.03
N ARG A 14 8.39 -13.09 9.75
CA ARG A 14 7.65 -12.42 8.70
C ARG A 14 7.13 -13.44 7.68
N ASN A 15 5.86 -13.30 7.33
CA ASN A 15 5.26 -14.01 6.21
C ASN A 15 5.22 -13.05 5.02
N GLU A 16 5.98 -13.37 3.97
CA GLU A 16 6.13 -12.50 2.79
C GLU A 16 4.86 -12.44 1.93
N ASP A 17 4.00 -13.47 2.00
CA ASP A 17 2.79 -13.52 1.17
C ASP A 17 1.70 -12.56 1.66
N ASN A 18 1.58 -12.38 2.98
CA ASN A 18 0.50 -11.60 3.59
C ASN A 18 1.00 -10.46 4.50
N GLY A 19 2.32 -10.30 4.64
CA GLY A 19 2.93 -9.25 5.45
C GLY A 19 2.75 -9.42 6.97
N TYR A 20 2.18 -10.55 7.45
CA TYR A 20 2.07 -10.81 8.88
C TYR A 20 3.45 -10.92 9.50
N THR A 21 3.68 -10.15 10.54
CA THR A 21 5.01 -10.02 11.15
C THR A 21 4.89 -10.04 12.66
N VAL A 22 5.87 -10.67 13.30
CA VAL A 22 6.15 -10.60 14.73
C VAL A 22 7.50 -9.89 14.90
N LEU A 23 7.50 -8.78 15.61
CA LEU A 23 8.71 -7.99 15.84
C LEU A 23 8.82 -7.56 17.29
N SER A 24 10.03 -7.26 17.74
CA SER A 24 10.26 -6.60 19.02
C SER A 24 10.72 -5.16 18.82
N ILE A 25 10.25 -4.28 19.71
CA ILE A 25 10.66 -2.89 19.79
C ILE A 25 11.23 -2.60 21.17
N SER A 26 12.15 -1.64 21.24
CA SER A 26 12.58 -1.01 22.49
C SER A 26 11.76 0.29 22.64
N GLY A 27 10.95 0.37 23.71
CA GLY A 27 10.13 1.53 24.02
C GLY A 27 10.98 2.76 24.26
N LEU A 28 10.59 3.93 23.70
CA LEU A 28 11.31 5.18 23.88
C LEU A 28 11.11 5.79 25.28
N ASP A 29 9.92 5.59 25.85
CA ASP A 29 9.53 6.25 27.09
C ASP A 29 10.04 5.52 28.33
N ASP A 30 10.13 4.20 28.29
CA ASP A 30 10.43 3.33 29.44
C ASP A 30 11.63 2.38 29.22
N GLY A 31 12.07 2.22 27.96
CA GLY A 31 13.15 1.29 27.60
C GLY A 31 12.76 -0.18 27.65
N GLU A 32 11.47 -0.48 27.84
CA GLU A 32 10.97 -1.85 27.91
C GLU A 32 10.88 -2.48 26.52
N GLU A 33 11.00 -3.81 26.46
CA GLU A 33 10.83 -4.56 25.21
C GLU A 33 9.34 -4.90 25.02
N TYR A 34 8.77 -4.49 23.90
CA TYR A 34 7.41 -4.85 23.49
C TYR A 34 7.45 -5.76 22.28
N VAL A 35 6.58 -6.78 22.28
CA VAL A 35 6.36 -7.64 21.12
C VAL A 35 5.12 -7.15 20.38
N LEU A 36 5.28 -6.79 19.12
CA LEU A 36 4.21 -6.35 18.25
C LEU A 36 3.89 -7.46 17.24
N VAL A 37 2.61 -7.71 17.03
CA VAL A 37 2.11 -8.67 16.04
C VAL A 37 1.05 -8.03 15.17
N GLY A 38 1.12 -8.26 13.89
CA GLY A 38 0.17 -7.67 12.93
C GLY A 38 0.65 -7.79 11.50
N THR A 39 -0.06 -7.13 10.60
CA THR A 39 0.35 -7.01 9.21
C THR A 39 1.10 -5.70 9.02
N PHE A 40 2.34 -5.81 8.61
CA PHE A 40 3.20 -4.65 8.35
C PHE A 40 3.69 -4.68 6.91
N SER A 41 3.71 -3.52 6.28
CA SER A 41 4.34 -3.33 4.97
C SER A 41 5.68 -2.62 5.14
N TYR A 42 6.72 -3.13 4.48
CA TYR A 42 8.02 -2.45 4.33
C TYR A 42 8.62 -1.92 5.63
N ILE A 43 8.74 -2.80 6.63
CA ILE A 43 9.42 -2.50 7.89
C ILE A 43 10.86 -2.98 7.88
N ALA A 44 11.73 -2.26 8.57
CA ALA A 44 13.13 -2.64 8.77
C ALA A 44 13.57 -2.46 10.22
N GLU A 45 14.54 -3.24 10.65
CA GLU A 45 15.18 -3.08 11.94
C GLU A 45 15.85 -1.70 12.03
N GLY A 46 15.70 -1.02 13.16
CA GLY A 46 16.18 0.34 13.37
C GLY A 46 15.19 1.45 13.01
N GLU A 47 14.10 1.17 12.30
CA GLU A 47 13.04 2.18 12.10
C GLU A 47 12.31 2.50 13.40
N MET A 48 11.87 3.75 13.53
CA MET A 48 10.99 4.15 14.62
C MET A 48 9.56 3.82 14.25
N ILE A 49 8.83 3.17 15.16
CA ILE A 49 7.43 2.82 15.01
C ILE A 49 6.60 3.43 16.13
N GLU A 50 5.50 4.06 15.77
CA GLU A 50 4.40 4.40 16.68
C GLU A 50 3.25 3.45 16.35
N ALA A 51 2.90 2.55 17.27
CA ALA A 51 1.88 1.53 17.05
C ALA A 51 0.76 1.65 18.07
N SER A 52 -0.47 1.42 17.62
CA SER A 52 -1.67 1.37 18.47
C SER A 52 -2.40 0.07 18.25
N GLY A 53 -2.90 -0.52 19.33
CA GLY A 53 -3.56 -1.81 19.26
C GLY A 53 -4.10 -2.29 20.61
N ARG A 54 -4.30 -3.59 20.71
CA ARG A 54 -4.76 -4.27 21.91
C ARG A 54 -3.67 -5.16 22.48
N MET A 55 -3.42 -5.04 23.79
CA MET A 55 -2.57 -6.00 24.50
C MET A 55 -3.28 -7.35 24.54
N THR A 56 -2.59 -8.40 24.20
CA THR A 56 -3.07 -9.79 24.16
C THR A 56 -2.03 -10.69 24.79
N GLU A 57 -2.46 -11.79 25.41
CA GLU A 57 -1.55 -12.78 25.96
C GLU A 57 -1.55 -14.03 25.08
N HIS A 58 -0.38 -14.35 24.54
CA HIS A 58 -0.22 -15.58 23.77
C HIS A 58 0.22 -16.73 24.69
N PRO A 59 -0.41 -17.93 24.65
CA PRO A 59 -0.16 -19.02 25.58
C PRO A 59 1.30 -19.48 25.67
N ILE A 60 2.08 -19.27 24.61
CA ILE A 60 3.49 -19.72 24.53
C ILE A 60 4.47 -18.54 24.57
N TYR A 61 4.11 -17.40 23.97
CA TYR A 61 5.03 -16.27 23.75
C TYR A 61 4.80 -15.09 24.70
N GLY A 62 3.80 -15.20 25.61
CA GLY A 62 3.51 -14.19 26.61
C GLY A 62 2.78 -12.96 26.05
N GLU A 63 3.00 -11.84 26.70
CA GLU A 63 2.31 -10.58 26.37
C GLU A 63 2.79 -10.02 25.04
N GLN A 64 1.84 -9.62 24.19
CA GLN A 64 2.09 -9.02 22.89
C GLN A 64 1.00 -8.03 22.53
N MET A 65 1.33 -7.03 21.73
CA MET A 65 0.35 -6.09 21.20
C MET A 65 -0.10 -6.53 19.80
N ALA A 66 -1.40 -6.81 19.66
CA ALA A 66 -2.04 -6.96 18.35
C ALA A 66 -2.25 -5.56 17.74
N VAL A 67 -1.44 -5.23 16.74
CA VAL A 67 -1.39 -3.89 16.13
C VAL A 67 -2.59 -3.70 15.19
N GLU A 68 -3.32 -2.61 15.39
CA GLU A 68 -4.45 -2.20 14.55
C GLU A 68 -4.05 -1.06 13.60
N SER A 69 -3.15 -0.18 14.06
CA SER A 69 -2.59 0.90 13.24
C SER A 69 -1.15 1.21 13.66
N TYR A 70 -0.35 1.67 12.73
CA TYR A 70 1.02 2.09 13.00
C TYR A 70 1.48 3.17 12.02
N GLU A 71 2.51 3.91 12.44
CA GLU A 71 3.25 4.88 11.63
C GLU A 71 4.74 4.58 11.75
N LEU A 72 5.46 4.61 10.62
CA LEU A 72 6.90 4.45 10.58
C LEU A 72 7.57 5.80 10.35
N LYS A 73 8.64 6.04 11.09
CA LYS A 73 9.48 7.24 10.94
C LYS A 73 10.94 6.83 10.75
N ALA A 74 11.67 7.66 10.02
CA ALA A 74 13.12 7.48 9.95
C ALA A 74 13.72 7.67 11.37
N PRO A 75 14.78 6.91 11.72
CA PRO A 75 15.45 7.09 13.00
C PRO A 75 16.09 8.46 13.09
N GLU A 76 15.99 9.08 14.28
CA GLU A 76 16.50 10.42 14.54
C GLU A 76 17.89 10.39 15.23
N ASP A 77 18.18 9.34 15.98
CA ASP A 77 19.48 9.20 16.66
C ASP A 77 20.49 8.36 15.84
N THR A 78 21.77 8.62 16.05
CA THR A 78 22.85 8.02 15.26
C THR A 78 22.97 6.49 15.45
N VAL A 79 22.61 5.94 16.60
CA VAL A 79 22.67 4.49 16.86
C VAL A 79 21.59 3.77 16.06
N SER A 80 20.38 4.28 16.09
CA SER A 80 19.24 3.76 15.32
C SER A 80 19.45 3.95 13.82
N MET A 81 20.06 5.07 13.39
CA MET A 81 20.46 5.27 11.99
C MET A 81 21.45 4.21 11.51
N GLU A 82 22.49 3.90 12.32
CA GLU A 82 23.44 2.83 11.98
C GLU A 82 22.75 1.48 11.89
N ARG A 83 21.85 1.16 12.82
CA ARG A 83 21.10 -0.08 12.84
C ARG A 83 20.21 -0.21 11.61
N TYR A 84 19.42 0.84 11.29
CA TYR A 84 18.57 0.88 10.12
C TYR A 84 19.36 0.67 8.82
N LEU A 85 20.42 1.43 8.62
CA LEU A 85 21.23 1.31 7.41
C LEU A 85 21.94 -0.04 7.30
N GLY A 86 22.37 -0.58 8.44
CA GLY A 86 23.08 -1.86 8.55
C GLY A 86 22.21 -3.09 8.47
N SER A 87 20.87 -2.95 8.65
CA SER A 87 19.90 -4.06 8.62
C SER A 87 19.68 -4.68 7.23
N GLY A 88 20.18 -4.03 6.17
CA GLY A 88 19.89 -4.39 4.78
C GLY A 88 18.70 -3.64 4.20
N ALA A 89 18.13 -2.67 4.94
CA ALA A 89 17.07 -1.79 4.46
C ALA A 89 17.45 -1.06 3.16
N ILE A 90 18.73 -0.76 2.99
CA ILE A 90 19.31 -0.18 1.77
C ILE A 90 20.30 -1.19 1.17
N LYS A 91 20.02 -1.67 -0.02
CA LYS A 91 20.88 -2.64 -0.71
C LYS A 91 22.29 -2.08 -0.93
N GLY A 92 23.30 -2.87 -0.57
CA GLY A 92 24.69 -2.48 -0.69
C GLY A 92 25.26 -1.77 0.54
N VAL A 93 24.42 -1.40 1.52
CA VAL A 93 24.86 -0.80 2.77
C VAL A 93 24.82 -1.85 3.88
N GLY A 94 25.96 -2.44 4.18
CA GLY A 94 26.10 -3.32 5.36
C GLY A 94 26.56 -2.55 6.60
N ALA A 95 26.56 -3.19 7.78
CA ALA A 95 26.85 -2.58 9.07
C ALA A 95 28.14 -1.72 9.11
N ALA A 96 29.24 -2.23 8.51
CA ALA A 96 30.51 -1.48 8.48
C ALA A 96 30.46 -0.21 7.63
N LEU A 97 29.62 -0.19 6.57
CA LEU A 97 29.43 0.96 5.74
C LEU A 97 28.45 1.95 6.39
N ALA A 98 27.37 1.44 6.99
CA ALA A 98 26.41 2.20 7.78
C ALA A 98 27.14 3.03 8.86
N SER A 99 28.00 2.39 9.65
CA SER A 99 28.79 3.07 10.67
C SER A 99 29.67 4.19 10.11
N ARG A 100 30.30 3.97 8.96
CA ARG A 100 31.12 5.01 8.30
C ARG A 100 30.28 6.19 7.79
N ILE A 101 29.11 5.92 7.23
CA ILE A 101 28.18 6.95 6.75
C ILE A 101 27.73 7.81 7.93
N VAL A 102 27.18 7.17 8.97
CA VAL A 102 26.63 7.89 10.14
C VAL A 102 27.73 8.60 10.90
N LYS A 103 28.92 8.06 11.01
CA LYS A 103 30.09 8.73 11.64
C LYS A 103 30.48 10.01 10.87
N LYS A 104 30.37 9.99 9.54
CA LYS A 104 30.71 11.15 8.69
C LYS A 104 29.66 12.23 8.76
N PHE A 105 28.38 11.87 8.62
CA PHE A 105 27.27 12.81 8.43
C PHE A 105 26.43 13.05 9.69
N LYS A 106 26.56 12.16 10.71
CA LYS A 106 25.83 12.25 12.00
C LYS A 106 24.32 12.43 11.79
N ALA A 107 23.73 13.44 12.43
CA ALA A 107 22.31 13.75 12.34
C ALA A 107 21.85 14.10 10.91
N ASP A 108 22.75 14.58 10.04
CA ASP A 108 22.44 14.92 8.65
C ASP A 108 22.39 13.69 7.72
N THR A 109 22.62 12.48 8.22
CA THR A 109 22.76 11.27 7.40
C THR A 109 21.61 11.11 6.42
N PHE A 110 20.36 11.10 6.89
CA PHE A 110 19.20 10.91 6.01
C PHE A 110 18.97 12.11 5.08
N ARG A 111 19.17 13.34 5.58
CA ARG A 111 19.09 14.52 4.71
C ARG A 111 20.09 14.47 3.56
N ILE A 112 21.33 14.09 3.84
CA ILE A 112 22.35 13.93 2.79
C ILE A 112 21.96 12.82 1.81
N MET A 113 21.42 11.69 2.29
CA MET A 113 20.98 10.58 1.43
C MET A 113 19.81 10.98 0.53
N GLU A 114 18.92 11.86 0.97
CA GLU A 114 17.74 12.32 0.23
C GLU A 114 18.03 13.50 -0.70
N GLU A 115 18.76 14.51 -0.22
CA GLU A 115 18.91 15.79 -0.90
C GLU A 115 20.25 15.95 -1.63
N GLU A 116 21.31 15.30 -1.15
CA GLU A 116 22.68 15.44 -1.64
C GLU A 116 23.38 14.07 -1.75
N PRO A 117 22.75 13.04 -2.41
CA PRO A 117 23.27 11.68 -2.39
C PRO A 117 24.69 11.54 -2.97
N GLU A 118 25.12 12.41 -3.87
CA GLU A 118 26.48 12.44 -4.42
C GLU A 118 27.54 12.60 -3.33
N ARG A 119 27.22 13.26 -2.22
CA ARG A 119 28.12 13.43 -1.08
C ARG A 119 28.44 12.13 -0.34
N LEU A 120 27.62 11.10 -0.52
CA LEU A 120 27.94 9.79 0.04
C LEU A 120 29.27 9.24 -0.53
N ALA A 121 29.70 9.67 -1.72
CA ALA A 121 30.99 9.32 -2.28
C ALA A 121 32.20 9.87 -1.49
N GLU A 122 31.98 10.84 -0.59
CA GLU A 122 33.00 11.27 0.39
C GLU A 122 33.36 10.18 1.43
N VAL A 123 32.50 9.13 1.54
CA VAL A 123 32.72 8.02 2.48
C VAL A 123 33.55 6.93 1.80
N LYS A 124 34.65 6.55 2.45
CA LYS A 124 35.52 5.48 1.92
C LYS A 124 34.75 4.20 1.66
N GLY A 125 34.74 3.76 0.41
CA GLY A 125 34.07 2.53 -0.04
C GLY A 125 32.73 2.77 -0.75
N ILE A 126 32.34 4.02 -0.97
CA ILE A 126 31.19 4.41 -1.78
C ILE A 126 31.70 5.07 -3.05
N SER A 127 31.35 4.52 -4.22
CA SER A 127 31.55 5.16 -5.51
C SER A 127 30.39 6.12 -5.82
N GLU A 128 30.57 7.06 -6.74
CA GLU A 128 29.52 7.95 -7.21
C GLU A 128 28.27 7.17 -7.68
N LYS A 129 28.47 6.09 -8.44
CA LYS A 129 27.36 5.23 -8.87
C LYS A 129 26.61 4.60 -7.70
N MET A 130 27.32 4.14 -6.68
CA MET A 130 26.73 3.57 -5.47
C MET A 130 26.01 4.65 -4.65
N ALA A 131 26.57 5.84 -4.56
CA ALA A 131 25.97 6.98 -3.89
C ALA A 131 24.60 7.32 -4.48
N MET A 132 24.50 7.44 -5.79
CA MET A 132 23.24 7.68 -6.50
C MET A 132 22.24 6.54 -6.31
N SER A 133 22.67 5.28 -6.40
CA SER A 133 21.79 4.14 -6.15
C SER A 133 21.25 4.08 -4.71
N ILE A 134 22.02 4.54 -3.74
CA ILE A 134 21.53 4.67 -2.35
C ILE A 134 20.46 5.76 -2.27
N GLY A 135 20.69 6.92 -2.88
CA GLY A 135 19.72 8.02 -2.94
C GLY A 135 18.39 7.60 -3.57
N GLU A 136 18.45 6.93 -4.72
CA GLU A 136 17.26 6.39 -5.41
C GLU A 136 16.45 5.45 -4.52
N GLN A 137 17.11 4.55 -3.77
CA GLN A 137 16.43 3.64 -2.85
C GLN A 137 15.77 4.37 -1.67
N VAL A 138 16.40 5.43 -1.16
CA VAL A 138 15.84 6.24 -0.06
C VAL A 138 14.62 7.01 -0.55
N GLU A 139 14.69 7.59 -1.75
CA GLU A 139 13.56 8.29 -2.38
C GLU A 139 12.38 7.33 -2.63
N GLU A 140 12.64 6.16 -3.21
CA GLU A 140 11.60 5.15 -3.44
C GLU A 140 10.90 4.74 -2.14
N LYS A 141 11.63 4.54 -1.05
CA LYS A 141 11.07 4.21 0.26
C LYS A 141 10.23 5.33 0.86
N ARG A 142 10.65 6.58 0.68
CA ARG A 142 9.89 7.75 1.09
C ARG A 142 8.57 7.84 0.32
N ASP A 143 8.63 7.71 -0.99
CA ASP A 143 7.46 7.81 -1.87
C ASP A 143 6.44 6.70 -1.55
N MET A 144 6.95 5.49 -1.29
CA MET A 144 6.10 4.38 -0.86
C MET A 144 5.42 4.69 0.49
N ARG A 145 6.13 5.21 1.50
CA ARG A 145 5.50 5.59 2.77
C ARG A 145 4.40 6.62 2.58
N GLN A 146 4.64 7.64 1.77
CA GLN A 146 3.63 8.66 1.44
C GLN A 146 2.41 8.05 0.75
N ALA A 147 2.63 7.13 -0.20
CA ALA A 147 1.56 6.40 -0.87
C ALA A 147 0.72 5.55 0.11
N MET A 148 1.37 4.84 1.04
CA MET A 148 0.67 4.06 2.06
C MET A 148 -0.20 4.95 2.95
N MET A 149 0.34 6.08 3.43
CA MET A 149 -0.41 7.05 4.24
C MET A 149 -1.60 7.62 3.48
N PHE A 150 -1.40 8.00 2.21
CA PHE A 150 -2.47 8.48 1.35
C PHE A 150 -3.60 7.44 1.23
N LEU A 151 -3.28 6.21 0.90
CA LEU A 151 -4.26 5.14 0.73
C LEU A 151 -5.00 4.80 2.04
N GLN A 152 -4.30 4.82 3.17
CA GLN A 152 -4.91 4.59 4.49
C GLN A 152 -5.91 5.68 4.86
N ASN A 153 -5.69 6.94 4.49
CA ASN A 153 -6.65 8.02 4.72
C ASN A 153 -8.00 7.77 4.03
N TYR A 154 -8.02 6.99 2.96
CA TYR A 154 -9.24 6.53 2.31
C TYR A 154 -9.75 5.18 2.85
N GLY A 155 -9.18 4.69 3.96
CA GLY A 155 -9.57 3.44 4.60
C GLY A 155 -9.21 2.20 3.76
N ILE A 156 -8.22 2.31 2.88
CA ILE A 156 -7.68 1.18 2.13
C ILE A 156 -6.74 0.41 3.07
N SER A 157 -6.95 -0.91 3.16
CA SER A 157 -6.10 -1.75 4.00
C SER A 157 -4.65 -1.76 3.51
N ILE A 158 -3.71 -1.94 4.42
CA ILE A 158 -2.26 -1.97 4.11
C ILE A 158 -1.95 -2.98 3.00
N ASN A 159 -2.51 -4.19 3.07
CA ASN A 159 -2.26 -5.23 2.06
C ASN A 159 -2.74 -4.81 0.66
N LEU A 160 -3.87 -4.13 0.57
CA LEU A 160 -4.37 -3.61 -0.70
C LEU A 160 -3.53 -2.41 -1.16
N ALA A 161 -3.15 -1.52 -0.25
CA ALA A 161 -2.30 -0.37 -0.54
C ALA A 161 -0.95 -0.80 -1.15
N VAL A 162 -0.34 -1.85 -0.60
CA VAL A 162 0.90 -2.44 -1.14
C VAL A 162 0.70 -2.92 -2.58
N LYS A 163 -0.37 -3.67 -2.85
CA LYS A 163 -0.68 -4.16 -4.21
C LYS A 163 -0.91 -3.02 -5.20
N ILE A 164 -1.65 -1.97 -4.77
CA ILE A 164 -1.89 -0.78 -5.60
C ILE A 164 -0.57 -0.09 -5.94
N TYR A 165 0.31 0.09 -4.96
CA TYR A 165 1.60 0.73 -5.21
C TYR A 165 2.54 -0.15 -6.04
N GLN A 166 2.54 -1.47 -5.85
CA GLN A 166 3.33 -2.40 -6.67
C GLN A 166 2.90 -2.40 -8.13
N GLU A 167 1.58 -2.30 -8.40
CA GLU A 167 1.03 -2.30 -9.76
C GLU A 167 1.28 -0.97 -10.48
N TYR A 168 1.06 0.15 -9.79
CA TYR A 168 1.01 1.47 -10.44
C TYR A 168 2.16 2.41 -10.05
N GLY A 169 2.88 2.12 -8.98
CA GLY A 169 3.87 3.06 -8.44
C GLY A 169 3.26 4.43 -8.16
N PRO A 170 3.99 5.53 -8.43
CA PRO A 170 3.48 6.90 -8.27
C PRO A 170 2.26 7.25 -9.15
N ALA A 171 2.05 6.52 -10.26
CA ALA A 171 0.88 6.74 -11.13
C ALA A 171 -0.46 6.43 -10.44
N MET A 172 -0.42 5.72 -9.31
CA MET A 172 -1.62 5.41 -8.52
C MET A 172 -2.44 6.63 -8.14
N TYR A 173 -1.81 7.78 -7.84
CA TYR A 173 -2.52 9.01 -7.50
C TYR A 173 -3.43 9.46 -8.63
N THR A 174 -2.90 9.48 -9.85
CA THR A 174 -3.65 9.87 -11.05
C THR A 174 -4.76 8.85 -11.38
N ILE A 175 -4.46 7.55 -11.22
CA ILE A 175 -5.43 6.48 -11.48
C ILE A 175 -6.59 6.58 -10.50
N LEU A 176 -6.32 6.72 -9.21
CA LEU A 176 -7.37 6.82 -8.19
C LEU A 176 -8.24 8.06 -8.37
N GLN A 177 -7.64 9.19 -8.74
CA GLN A 177 -8.38 10.44 -8.99
C GLN A 177 -9.24 10.40 -10.25
N ASN A 178 -8.76 9.77 -11.32
CA ASN A 178 -9.44 9.78 -12.61
C ASN A 178 -10.35 8.57 -12.82
N ASN A 179 -9.88 7.36 -12.50
CA ASN A 179 -10.63 6.13 -12.70
C ASN A 179 -10.26 5.05 -11.67
N PRO A 180 -10.78 5.10 -10.44
CA PRO A 180 -10.50 4.09 -9.40
C PRO A 180 -11.03 2.69 -9.75
N TYR A 181 -11.97 2.57 -10.70
CA TYR A 181 -12.51 1.27 -11.14
C TYR A 181 -11.48 0.43 -11.89
N LYS A 182 -10.41 1.05 -12.38
CA LYS A 182 -9.26 0.33 -12.94
C LYS A 182 -8.62 -0.64 -11.93
N LEU A 183 -8.76 -0.39 -10.64
CA LEU A 183 -8.33 -1.34 -9.60
C LEU A 183 -9.01 -2.71 -9.75
N ALA A 184 -10.28 -2.74 -10.16
CA ALA A 184 -11.03 -3.99 -10.35
C ALA A 184 -10.60 -4.74 -11.62
N ASP A 185 -10.06 -4.03 -12.61
CA ASP A 185 -9.54 -4.62 -13.84
C ASP A 185 -8.12 -5.20 -13.63
N ASP A 186 -7.25 -4.49 -12.88
CA ASP A 186 -5.82 -4.74 -12.85
C ASP A 186 -5.35 -5.50 -11.58
N ILE A 187 -6.08 -5.40 -10.45
CA ILE A 187 -5.59 -5.96 -9.17
C ILE A 187 -6.38 -7.20 -8.76
N PRO A 188 -5.74 -8.38 -8.72
CA PRO A 188 -6.40 -9.62 -8.28
C PRO A 188 -6.96 -9.49 -6.86
N GLY A 189 -8.25 -9.83 -6.72
CA GLY A 189 -8.98 -9.77 -5.46
C GLY A 189 -9.67 -8.43 -5.19
N VAL A 190 -9.52 -7.44 -6.06
CA VAL A 190 -10.32 -6.21 -6.04
C VAL A 190 -11.49 -6.38 -7.01
N GLY A 191 -12.71 -6.38 -6.48
CA GLY A 191 -13.93 -6.38 -7.30
C GLY A 191 -14.57 -5.00 -7.39
N PHE A 192 -15.58 -4.86 -8.27
CA PHE A 192 -16.33 -3.62 -8.45
C PHE A 192 -16.77 -2.95 -7.14
N LYS A 193 -17.35 -3.71 -6.20
CA LYS A 193 -17.84 -3.15 -4.94
C LYS A 193 -16.75 -2.46 -4.12
N MET A 194 -15.58 -3.07 -4.04
CA MET A 194 -14.43 -2.48 -3.33
C MET A 194 -13.93 -1.23 -4.05
N ALA A 195 -13.83 -1.28 -5.38
CA ALA A 195 -13.46 -0.10 -6.18
C ALA A 195 -14.50 1.04 -6.03
N ASP A 196 -15.78 0.71 -5.96
CA ASP A 196 -16.89 1.67 -5.76
C ASP A 196 -16.84 2.33 -4.39
N GLU A 197 -16.54 1.57 -3.33
CA GLU A 197 -16.31 2.11 -1.98
C GLU A 197 -15.10 3.07 -1.93
N ILE A 198 -14.03 2.72 -2.61
CA ILE A 198 -12.83 3.57 -2.72
C ILE A 198 -13.18 4.84 -3.51
N ALA A 199 -13.86 4.70 -4.64
CA ALA A 199 -14.29 5.81 -5.48
C ALA A 199 -15.15 6.82 -4.70
N ALA A 200 -16.11 6.32 -3.93
CA ALA A 200 -16.97 7.16 -3.10
C ALA A 200 -16.17 7.95 -2.04
N LYS A 201 -15.18 7.32 -1.41
CA LYS A 201 -14.31 7.97 -0.41
C LYS A 201 -13.40 9.03 -1.03
N ILE A 202 -12.96 8.84 -2.27
CA ILE A 202 -12.14 9.80 -3.03
C ILE A 202 -12.99 10.95 -3.56
N GLY A 203 -14.33 10.80 -3.58
CA GLY A 203 -15.27 11.82 -4.05
C GLY A 203 -15.63 11.71 -5.53
N ILE A 204 -15.48 10.53 -6.14
CA ILE A 204 -15.94 10.28 -7.51
C ILE A 204 -17.49 10.31 -7.52
N VAL A 205 -18.05 11.03 -8.48
CA VAL A 205 -19.51 11.19 -8.62
C VAL A 205 -20.19 9.87 -9.02
N ALA A 206 -21.40 9.68 -8.51
CA ALA A 206 -22.15 8.43 -8.63
C ALA A 206 -22.55 8.07 -10.07
N ASP A 207 -22.63 9.04 -10.96
CA ASP A 207 -23.00 8.92 -12.37
C ASP A 207 -21.80 8.98 -13.33
N SER A 208 -20.58 8.80 -12.82
CA SER A 208 -19.39 8.80 -13.69
C SER A 208 -19.43 7.65 -14.70
N ASP A 209 -19.01 7.92 -15.94
CA ASP A 209 -18.95 6.93 -17.03
C ASP A 209 -18.18 5.67 -16.63
N PHE A 210 -17.08 5.85 -15.91
CA PHE A 210 -16.25 4.73 -15.42
C PHE A 210 -17.02 3.84 -14.44
N ARG A 211 -17.80 4.43 -13.55
CA ARG A 211 -18.63 3.70 -12.60
C ARG A 211 -19.69 2.88 -13.33
N ILE A 212 -20.41 3.50 -14.24
CA ILE A 212 -21.50 2.85 -14.97
C ILE A 212 -20.95 1.69 -15.81
N LYS A 213 -19.89 1.93 -16.61
CA LYS A 213 -19.25 0.87 -17.43
C LYS A 213 -18.74 -0.29 -16.58
N SER A 214 -18.08 -0.04 -15.46
CA SER A 214 -17.61 -1.09 -14.55
C SER A 214 -18.74 -1.85 -13.87
N GLY A 215 -19.82 -1.16 -13.49
CA GLY A 215 -21.02 -1.77 -12.91
C GLY A 215 -21.76 -2.69 -13.87
N ILE A 216 -21.85 -2.31 -15.15
CA ILE A 216 -22.42 -3.15 -16.22
C ILE A 216 -21.62 -4.46 -16.35
N LEU A 217 -20.28 -4.37 -16.45
CA LEU A 217 -19.43 -5.57 -16.52
C LEU A 217 -19.57 -6.43 -15.29
N TYR A 218 -19.59 -5.83 -14.11
CA TYR A 218 -19.78 -6.57 -12.87
C TYR A 218 -21.12 -7.33 -12.84
N THR A 219 -22.19 -6.73 -13.35
CA THR A 219 -23.51 -7.37 -13.47
C THR A 219 -23.46 -8.60 -14.39
N LEU A 220 -22.75 -8.49 -15.51
CA LEU A 220 -22.51 -9.65 -16.40
C LEU A 220 -21.67 -10.73 -15.73
N TYR A 221 -20.61 -10.38 -15.01
CA TYR A 221 -19.82 -11.37 -14.26
C TYR A 221 -20.63 -12.08 -13.17
N GLN A 222 -21.50 -11.35 -12.46
CA GLN A 222 -22.40 -11.98 -11.49
C GLN A 222 -23.38 -12.96 -12.15
N ALA A 223 -23.92 -12.62 -13.32
CA ALA A 223 -24.79 -13.51 -14.07
C ALA A 223 -24.02 -14.78 -14.49
N THR A 224 -22.78 -14.66 -14.92
CA THR A 224 -21.93 -15.81 -15.26
C THR A 224 -21.71 -16.73 -14.06
N ALA A 225 -21.47 -16.17 -12.88
CA ALA A 225 -21.33 -16.94 -11.64
C ALA A 225 -22.62 -17.73 -11.28
N ASN A 226 -23.78 -17.22 -11.71
CA ASN A 226 -25.09 -17.87 -11.56
C ASN A 226 -25.44 -18.82 -12.72
N GLY A 227 -24.48 -19.13 -13.61
CA GLY A 227 -24.65 -20.10 -14.72
C GLY A 227 -25.22 -19.50 -16.02
N HIS A 228 -25.39 -18.18 -16.10
CA HIS A 228 -25.82 -17.53 -17.35
C HIS A 228 -24.64 -17.35 -18.29
N THR A 229 -24.82 -17.68 -19.57
CA THR A 229 -23.82 -17.43 -20.62
C THR A 229 -24.06 -16.12 -21.34
N TYR A 230 -25.19 -15.47 -21.14
CA TYR A 230 -25.61 -14.16 -21.61
C TYR A 230 -26.74 -13.63 -20.73
N LEU A 231 -27.02 -12.33 -20.81
CA LEU A 231 -28.24 -11.71 -20.29
C LEU A 231 -28.98 -11.01 -21.44
N PRO A 232 -30.34 -11.01 -21.45
CA PRO A 232 -31.11 -10.09 -22.26
C PRO A 232 -30.73 -8.64 -21.92
N GLU A 233 -30.78 -7.76 -22.93
CA GLU A 233 -30.34 -6.37 -22.78
C GLU A 233 -31.17 -5.61 -21.74
N ASP A 234 -32.50 -5.79 -21.78
CA ASP A 234 -33.44 -5.21 -20.81
C ASP A 234 -33.18 -5.70 -19.38
N GLU A 235 -32.89 -6.99 -19.21
CA GLU A 235 -32.56 -7.58 -17.90
C GLU A 235 -31.20 -7.06 -17.38
N LEU A 236 -30.22 -6.93 -18.27
CA LEU A 236 -28.91 -6.35 -17.91
C LEU A 236 -29.07 -4.90 -17.46
N ALA A 237 -29.82 -4.10 -18.22
CA ALA A 237 -30.05 -2.70 -17.92
C ALA A 237 -30.77 -2.53 -16.56
N ASP A 238 -31.83 -3.32 -16.30
CA ASP A 238 -32.57 -3.28 -15.05
C ASP A 238 -31.68 -3.69 -13.84
N ARG A 239 -30.92 -4.77 -13.97
CA ARG A 239 -30.03 -5.24 -12.91
C ARG A 239 -28.90 -4.24 -12.63
N ALA A 240 -28.28 -3.68 -13.66
CA ALA A 240 -27.20 -2.70 -13.53
C ALA A 240 -27.72 -1.38 -12.93
N ALA A 241 -28.89 -0.89 -13.39
CA ALA A 241 -29.50 0.31 -12.83
C ALA A 241 -29.82 0.16 -11.34
N LYS A 242 -30.34 -1.00 -10.90
CA LYS A 242 -30.57 -1.31 -9.48
C LYS A 242 -29.28 -1.38 -8.66
N LEU A 243 -28.24 -2.01 -9.22
CA LEU A 243 -26.92 -2.09 -8.56
C LEU A 243 -26.31 -0.72 -8.34
N LEU A 244 -26.35 0.12 -9.37
CA LEU A 244 -25.70 1.42 -9.40
C LEU A 244 -26.56 2.55 -8.83
N GLN A 245 -27.87 2.30 -8.63
CA GLN A 245 -28.85 3.27 -8.20
C GLN A 245 -28.95 4.47 -9.16
N VAL A 246 -28.95 4.17 -10.46
CA VAL A 246 -29.11 5.17 -11.55
C VAL A 246 -30.32 4.83 -12.42
N GLU A 247 -30.74 5.77 -13.26
CA GLU A 247 -31.81 5.54 -14.23
C GLU A 247 -31.38 4.56 -15.32
N ILE A 248 -32.30 3.74 -15.83
CA ILE A 248 -32.03 2.77 -16.92
C ILE A 248 -31.45 3.47 -18.15
N SER A 249 -31.92 4.68 -18.46
CA SER A 249 -31.41 5.47 -19.57
C SER A 249 -29.92 5.79 -19.51
N GLU A 250 -29.34 5.84 -18.31
CA GLU A 250 -27.88 6.01 -18.15
C GLU A 250 -27.13 4.72 -18.52
N ILE A 251 -27.71 3.56 -18.24
CA ILE A 251 -27.14 2.27 -18.65
C ILE A 251 -27.15 2.13 -20.16
N ASP A 252 -28.30 2.42 -20.80
CA ASP A 252 -28.48 2.28 -22.26
C ASP A 252 -27.49 3.13 -23.05
N LYS A 253 -27.21 4.36 -22.61
CA LYS A 253 -26.21 5.23 -23.23
C LYS A 253 -24.83 4.57 -23.33
N HIS A 254 -24.43 3.78 -22.32
CA HIS A 254 -23.10 3.20 -22.24
C HIS A 254 -22.96 1.84 -22.92
N LEU A 255 -24.05 1.10 -23.17
CA LEU A 255 -24.00 -0.21 -23.81
C LEU A 255 -23.39 -0.14 -25.21
N MET A 256 -23.81 0.84 -26.02
CA MET A 256 -23.28 1.04 -27.37
C MET A 256 -21.78 1.38 -27.36
N ASP A 257 -21.37 2.29 -26.48
CA ASP A 257 -19.97 2.66 -26.33
C ASP A 257 -19.11 1.45 -25.92
N MET A 258 -19.60 0.64 -24.97
CA MET A 258 -18.90 -0.56 -24.52
C MET A 258 -18.80 -1.64 -25.59
N GLN A 259 -19.79 -1.73 -26.49
CA GLN A 259 -19.70 -2.59 -27.65
C GLN A 259 -18.64 -2.10 -28.66
N MET A 260 -18.60 -0.79 -28.91
CA MET A 260 -17.58 -0.18 -29.78
C MET A 260 -16.16 -0.38 -29.19
N ASP A 261 -16.01 -0.29 -27.89
CA ASP A 261 -14.76 -0.52 -27.14
C ASP A 261 -14.42 -2.01 -27.01
N LYS A 262 -15.25 -2.91 -27.56
CA LYS A 262 -15.11 -4.38 -27.48
C LYS A 262 -15.08 -4.93 -26.05
N ARG A 263 -15.65 -4.22 -25.10
CA ARG A 263 -15.76 -4.66 -23.68
C ARG A 263 -16.92 -5.63 -23.46
N LEU A 264 -17.95 -5.58 -24.32
CA LEU A 264 -19.06 -6.53 -24.38
C LEU A 264 -19.48 -6.79 -25.84
N VAL A 265 -20.31 -7.80 -26.05
CA VAL A 265 -20.83 -8.17 -27.36
C VAL A 265 -22.35 -8.23 -27.27
N ILE A 266 -23.03 -7.42 -28.07
CA ILE A 266 -24.50 -7.47 -28.27
C ILE A 266 -24.79 -8.30 -29.52
N ARG A 267 -25.66 -9.31 -29.40
CA ARG A 267 -26.08 -10.16 -30.50
C ARG A 267 -27.59 -10.26 -30.54
N GLU A 268 -28.19 -10.05 -31.72
CA GLU A 268 -29.58 -10.39 -31.94
C GLU A 268 -29.78 -11.92 -31.90
N ARG A 269 -30.77 -12.34 -31.14
CA ARG A 269 -31.17 -13.75 -31.11
C ARG A 269 -32.06 -13.99 -32.32
N LYS A 270 -31.58 -14.81 -33.26
CA LYS A 270 -32.40 -15.32 -34.38
C LYS A 270 -33.39 -16.36 -33.89
#